data_88b642c6634ed0a8aab834f582032c56
#
_entry.id   88b642c6634ed0a8aab834f582032c56
#
_cell.length_a   1.000
_cell.length_b   1.000
_cell.length_c   1.000
_cell.angle_alpha   90.00
_cell.angle_beta   90.00
_cell.angle_gamma   90.00
#
_symmetry.space_group_name_H-M   'P 1'
#
loop_
_entity.id
_entity.type
_entity.pdbx_description
1 polymer ?
#
loop_
_entity_poly.entity_id
_entity_poly.type
_entity_poly.pdbx_seq_one_letter_code
_entity_poly.pdbx_strand_id
1 'polypeptide(L)'
;MTEITEAHARELAKQAARKAELVRTCSADLADVERILFEAGCGHGHWLTDYAEANPGMICAGIDLISWRVRKGNEKKAKRGLRNLHFYKAELSEFLGALPVGIRFDRTVLLFPDPWPKAK
;
A
#
# COMPACT_ATOMS: atom_id res chain seq x y z
N MET A 1 7.58 -36.47 -3.63
CA MET A 1 7.59 -35.02 -3.82
C MET A 1 9.03 -34.54 -3.93
N THR A 2 9.29 -33.70 -4.88
CA THR A 2 10.64 -33.19 -5.10
C THR A 2 10.92 -31.98 -4.23
N GLU A 3 12.19 -31.63 -4.10
CA GLU A 3 12.60 -30.41 -3.39
C GLU A 3 11.98 -29.17 -4.02
N ILE A 4 11.87 -29.11 -5.35
CA ILE A 4 11.25 -27.99 -6.06
C ILE A 4 9.79 -27.86 -5.64
N THR A 5 9.08 -28.96 -5.53
CA THR A 5 7.69 -28.96 -5.11
C THR A 5 7.53 -28.49 -3.68
N GLU A 6 8.43 -28.89 -2.79
CA GLU A 6 8.41 -28.45 -1.39
C GLU A 6 8.71 -26.96 -1.28
N ALA A 7 9.70 -26.48 -2.05
CA ALA A 7 10.02 -25.07 -2.08
C ALA A 7 8.85 -24.24 -2.60
N HIS A 8 8.18 -24.72 -3.62
CA HIS A 8 7.01 -24.06 -4.19
C HIS A 8 5.88 -23.99 -3.16
N ALA A 9 5.65 -25.10 -2.45
CA ALA A 9 4.61 -25.12 -1.41
C ALA A 9 4.90 -24.13 -0.30
N ARG A 10 6.18 -23.99 0.12
CA ARG A 10 6.57 -23.02 1.14
C ARG A 10 6.34 -21.60 0.64
N GLU A 11 6.66 -21.33 -0.61
CA GLU A 11 6.46 -20.00 -1.19
C GLU A 11 4.98 -19.64 -1.25
N LEU A 12 4.13 -20.59 -1.65
CA LEU A 12 2.69 -20.37 -1.67
C LEU A 12 2.14 -20.10 -0.28
N ALA A 13 2.67 -20.79 0.74
CA ALA A 13 2.25 -20.57 2.12
C ALA A 13 2.65 -19.17 2.59
N LYS A 14 3.83 -18.67 2.23
CA LYS A 14 4.27 -17.32 2.57
C LYS A 14 3.39 -16.28 1.89
N GLN A 15 3.05 -16.50 0.64
CA GLN A 15 2.18 -15.59 -0.10
C GLN A 15 0.78 -15.53 0.52
N ALA A 16 0.25 -16.68 0.92
CA ALA A 16 -1.06 -16.75 1.56
C ALA A 16 -1.06 -16.01 2.89
N ALA A 17 0.01 -16.17 3.70
CA ALA A 17 0.13 -15.49 4.98
C ALA A 17 0.23 -13.97 4.78
N ARG A 18 0.99 -13.53 3.79
CA ARG A 18 1.14 -12.11 3.47
C ARG A 18 -0.19 -11.49 3.04
N LYS A 19 -0.93 -12.19 2.20
CA LYS A 19 -2.24 -11.74 1.74
C LYS A 19 -3.24 -11.65 2.89
N ALA A 20 -3.23 -12.65 3.77
CA ALA A 20 -4.12 -12.64 4.94
C ALA A 20 -3.82 -11.47 5.86
N GLU A 21 -2.53 -11.15 6.07
CA GLU A 21 -2.14 -10.01 6.87
C GLU A 21 -2.58 -8.70 6.23
N LEU A 22 -2.45 -8.59 4.93
CA LEU A 22 -2.88 -7.40 4.20
C LEU A 22 -4.39 -7.20 4.33
N VAL A 23 -5.17 -8.28 4.20
CA VAL A 23 -6.62 -8.22 4.39
C VAL A 23 -6.97 -7.72 5.80
N ARG A 24 -6.31 -8.25 6.83
CA ARG A 24 -6.54 -7.83 8.21
C ARG A 24 -6.25 -6.35 8.39
N THR A 25 -5.12 -5.90 7.88
CA THR A 25 -4.68 -4.52 8.03
C THR A 25 -5.61 -3.56 7.28
N CYS A 26 -5.94 -3.87 6.04
CA CYS A 26 -6.86 -3.05 5.26
C CYS A 26 -8.25 -3.02 5.87
N SER A 27 -8.73 -4.15 6.36
CA SER A 27 -10.06 -4.22 6.99
C SER A 27 -10.12 -3.37 8.25
N ALA A 28 -9.04 -3.34 9.03
CA ALA A 28 -8.97 -2.51 10.22
C ALA A 28 -8.87 -1.03 9.88
N ASP A 29 -7.94 -0.68 8.97
CA ASP A 29 -7.65 0.71 8.64
C ASP A 29 -8.78 1.38 7.85
N LEU A 30 -9.45 0.62 7.01
CA LEU A 30 -10.44 1.14 6.06
C LEU A 30 -11.86 0.71 6.38
N ALA A 31 -12.11 0.30 7.64
CA ALA A 31 -13.45 -0.03 8.10
C ALA A 31 -14.36 1.19 7.94
N ASP A 32 -15.53 0.98 7.36
CA ASP A 32 -16.53 2.04 7.16
C ASP A 32 -16.08 3.18 6.26
N VAL A 33 -14.98 3.01 5.53
CA VAL A 33 -14.50 4.00 4.57
C VAL A 33 -15.21 3.75 3.24
N GLU A 34 -15.78 4.78 2.65
CA GLU A 34 -16.48 4.67 1.38
C GLU A 34 -15.60 5.02 0.19
N ARG A 35 -14.70 5.97 0.37
CA ARG A 35 -13.85 6.47 -0.72
C ARG A 35 -12.42 6.65 -0.24
N ILE A 36 -11.50 6.34 -1.12
CA ILE A 36 -10.09 6.60 -0.87
C ILE A 36 -9.47 7.31 -2.06
N LEU A 37 -8.45 8.11 -1.78
CA LEU A 37 -7.52 8.57 -2.79
C LEU A 37 -6.35 7.60 -2.77
N PHE A 38 -6.07 6.99 -3.89
CA PHE A 38 -5.11 5.90 -3.98
C PHE A 38 -3.89 6.27 -4.82
N GLU A 39 -2.71 5.98 -4.30
CA GLU A 39 -1.46 6.13 -5.05
C GLU A 39 -0.77 4.77 -5.18
N ALA A 40 -0.58 4.30 -6.42
CA ALA A 40 0.19 3.10 -6.69
C ALA A 40 1.64 3.51 -6.91
N GLY A 41 2.58 2.77 -6.29
CA GLY A 41 3.99 3.09 -6.36
C GLY A 41 4.33 4.35 -5.58
N CYS A 42 3.89 4.43 -4.33
CA CYS A 42 4.01 5.65 -3.54
C CYS A 42 5.44 6.01 -3.13
N GLY A 43 6.40 5.10 -3.31
CA GLY A 43 7.77 5.34 -2.89
C GLY A 43 7.87 5.65 -1.41
N HIS A 44 8.60 6.71 -1.06
CA HIS A 44 8.74 7.16 0.33
C HIS A 44 7.51 7.89 0.85
N GLY A 45 6.48 8.03 0.04
CA GLY A 45 5.22 8.64 0.45
C GLY A 45 5.25 10.15 0.58
N HIS A 46 6.20 10.83 -0.06
CA HIS A 46 6.30 12.29 0.06
C HIS A 46 5.04 13.00 -0.42
N TRP A 47 4.62 12.68 -1.64
CA TRP A 47 3.46 13.34 -2.23
C TRP A 47 2.18 13.03 -1.45
N LEU A 48 1.96 11.75 -1.16
CA LEU A 48 0.72 11.33 -0.51
C LEU A 48 0.62 11.86 0.91
N THR A 49 1.75 11.92 1.62
CA THR A 49 1.77 12.48 2.97
C THR A 49 1.39 13.96 2.95
N ASP A 50 1.97 14.73 2.03
CA ASP A 50 1.65 16.15 1.88
C ASP A 50 0.17 16.34 1.50
N TYR A 51 -0.31 15.51 0.59
CA TYR A 51 -1.71 15.56 0.17
C TYR A 51 -2.66 15.26 1.34
N ALA A 52 -2.37 14.21 2.09
CA ALA A 52 -3.21 13.83 3.22
C ALA A 52 -3.26 14.90 4.29
N GLU A 53 -2.12 15.54 4.56
CA GLU A 53 -2.05 16.63 5.53
C GLU A 53 -2.89 17.82 5.08
N ALA A 54 -2.85 18.14 3.79
CA ALA A 54 -3.60 19.26 3.23
C ALA A 54 -5.10 18.94 3.07
N ASN A 55 -5.47 17.67 3.09
CA ASN A 55 -6.85 17.24 2.84
C ASN A 55 -7.32 16.27 3.93
N PRO A 56 -7.51 16.76 5.15
CA PRO A 56 -7.82 15.87 6.28
C PRO A 56 -9.13 15.11 6.16
N GLY A 57 -10.04 15.56 5.31
CA GLY A 57 -11.31 14.86 5.06
C GLY A 57 -11.22 13.71 4.07
N MET A 58 -10.05 13.51 3.45
CA MET A 58 -9.86 12.46 2.45
C MET A 58 -9.03 11.33 3.03
N ILE A 59 -9.51 10.11 2.94
CA ILE A 59 -8.72 8.94 3.34
C ILE A 59 -7.79 8.59 2.18
N CYS A 60 -6.49 8.50 2.47
CA CYS A 60 -5.46 8.26 1.47
C CYS A 60 -4.78 6.93 1.72
N ALA A 61 -4.55 6.17 0.66
CA ALA A 61 -3.86 4.89 0.74
C ALA A 61 -2.79 4.82 -0.36
N GLY A 62 -1.59 4.42 0.01
CA GLY A 62 -0.50 4.23 -0.93
C GLY A 62 0.10 2.85 -0.82
N ILE A 63 0.55 2.30 -1.93
CA ILE A 63 1.23 1.01 -1.94
C ILE A 63 2.59 1.11 -2.62
N ASP A 64 3.50 0.27 -2.19
CA ASP A 64 4.80 0.11 -2.83
C ASP A 64 5.29 -1.32 -2.55
N LEU A 65 6.13 -1.83 -3.43
CA LEU A 65 6.68 -3.18 -3.29
C LEU A 65 7.86 -3.24 -2.34
N ILE A 66 8.47 -2.12 -2.06
CA ILE A 66 9.73 -2.07 -1.31
C ILE A 66 9.48 -1.71 0.14
N SER A 67 9.78 -2.65 1.03
CA SER A 67 9.48 -2.53 2.46
C SER A 67 10.00 -1.25 3.11
N TRP A 68 11.25 -0.88 2.83
CA TRP A 68 11.82 0.28 3.52
C TRP A 68 11.19 1.59 3.06
N ARG A 69 10.66 1.64 1.84
CA ARG A 69 9.93 2.82 1.37
C ARG A 69 8.62 2.98 2.11
N VAL A 70 7.90 1.87 2.29
CA VAL A 70 6.65 1.87 3.06
C VAL A 70 6.93 2.27 4.50
N ARG A 71 8.01 1.76 5.08
CA ARG A 71 8.43 2.14 6.45
C ARG A 71 8.69 3.63 6.54
N LYS A 72 9.36 4.22 5.55
CA LYS A 72 9.60 5.67 5.52
C LYS A 72 8.32 6.47 5.45
N GLY A 73 7.36 6.01 4.67
CA GLY A 73 6.04 6.64 4.61
C GLY A 73 5.34 6.60 5.96
N ASN A 74 5.37 5.44 6.62
CA ASN A 74 4.75 5.29 7.94
C ASN A 74 5.44 6.13 9.02
N GLU A 75 6.75 6.32 8.91
CA GLU A 75 7.48 7.22 9.82
C GLU A 75 7.01 8.67 9.65
N LYS A 76 6.83 9.11 8.41
CA LYS A 76 6.31 10.45 8.14
C LYS A 76 4.89 10.63 8.65
N LYS A 77 4.04 9.63 8.43
CA LYS A 77 2.68 9.62 8.94
C LYS A 77 2.66 9.80 10.45
N ALA A 78 3.47 9.02 11.17
CA ALA A 78 3.54 9.07 12.61
C ALA A 78 4.05 10.44 13.10
N LYS A 79 5.07 10.96 12.45
CA LYS A 79 5.67 12.23 12.81
C LYS A 79 4.70 13.39 12.71
N ARG A 80 3.82 13.34 11.70
CA ARG A 80 2.82 14.38 11.46
C ARG A 80 1.48 14.09 12.14
N GLY A 81 1.34 12.94 12.77
CA GLY A 81 0.11 12.55 13.47
C GLY A 81 -1.09 12.40 12.55
N LEU A 82 -0.88 11.91 11.32
CA LEU A 82 -1.95 11.82 10.34
C LEU A 82 -2.75 10.54 10.52
N ARG A 83 -4.07 10.66 10.59
CA ARG A 83 -4.98 9.51 10.73
C ARG A 83 -5.62 9.10 9.42
N ASN A 84 -5.58 9.96 8.43
CA ASN A 84 -6.22 9.74 7.12
C ASN A 84 -5.25 9.23 6.07
N LEU A 85 -4.15 8.62 6.48
CA LEU A 85 -3.09 8.17 5.59
C LEU A 85 -2.66 6.75 5.97
N HIS A 86 -2.61 5.88 4.96
CA HIS A 86 -2.21 4.49 5.17
C HIS A 86 -1.26 4.05 4.06
N PHE A 87 -0.16 3.42 4.44
CA PHE A 87 0.80 2.85 3.48
C PHE A 87 0.88 1.35 3.65
N TYR A 88 0.90 0.64 2.55
CA TYR A 88 0.97 -0.82 2.57
C TYR A 88 2.05 -1.32 1.63
N LYS A 89 2.75 -2.37 2.04
CA LYS A 89 3.62 -3.11 1.15
C LYS A 89 2.76 -4.11 0.39
N ALA A 90 2.53 -3.84 -0.88
CA ALA A 90 1.66 -4.70 -1.69
C ALA A 90 1.87 -4.39 -3.16
N GLU A 91 1.61 -5.38 -3.99
CA GLU A 91 1.41 -5.12 -5.40
C GLU A 91 -0.05 -4.75 -5.63
N LEU A 92 -0.33 -4.18 -6.78
CA LEU A 92 -1.66 -3.63 -7.06
C LEU A 92 -2.77 -4.68 -6.94
N SER A 93 -2.60 -5.84 -7.54
CA SER A 93 -3.65 -6.88 -7.51
C SER A 93 -3.88 -7.39 -6.09
N GLU A 94 -2.83 -7.52 -5.29
CA GLU A 94 -2.97 -7.93 -3.89
C GLU A 94 -3.76 -6.90 -3.10
N PHE A 95 -3.45 -5.63 -3.30
CA PHE A 95 -4.15 -4.56 -2.59
C PHE A 95 -5.62 -4.51 -2.96
N LEU A 96 -5.91 -4.57 -4.26
CA LEU A 96 -7.30 -4.55 -4.73
C LEU A 96 -8.11 -5.70 -4.15
N GLY A 97 -7.49 -6.89 -4.08
CA GLY A 97 -8.14 -8.05 -3.49
C GLY A 97 -8.29 -8.01 -1.98
N ALA A 98 -7.53 -7.16 -1.30
CA ALA A 98 -7.56 -7.03 0.16
C ALA A 98 -8.52 -5.96 0.66
N LEU A 99 -9.00 -5.09 -0.22
CA LEU A 99 -9.88 -4.00 0.17
C LEU A 99 -11.24 -4.49 0.64
N PRO A 100 -11.83 -3.85 1.67
CA PRO A 100 -13.21 -4.12 2.03
C PRO A 100 -14.16 -3.87 0.85
N VAL A 101 -15.25 -4.63 0.81
CA VAL A 101 -16.25 -4.50 -0.24
C VAL A 101 -16.88 -3.11 -0.17
N GLY A 102 -17.11 -2.51 -1.33
CA GLY A 102 -17.82 -1.25 -1.42
C GLY A 102 -16.96 0.00 -1.40
N ILE A 103 -15.63 -0.16 -1.22
CA ILE A 103 -14.74 1.00 -1.29
C ILE A 103 -14.61 1.46 -2.74
N ARG A 104 -14.70 2.76 -2.94
CA ARG A 104 -14.52 3.39 -4.24
C ARG A 104 -13.26 4.22 -4.24
N PHE A 105 -12.60 4.27 -5.38
CA PHE A 105 -11.46 5.15 -5.57
C PHE A 105 -11.98 6.49 -6.07
N ASP A 106 -11.78 7.52 -5.26
CA ASP A 106 -12.12 8.87 -5.64
C ASP A 106 -11.18 9.34 -6.75
N ARG A 107 -9.90 8.99 -6.59
CA ARG A 107 -8.86 9.28 -7.57
C ARG A 107 -7.75 8.26 -7.44
N THR A 108 -7.20 7.84 -8.55
CA THR A 108 -6.02 6.98 -8.58
C THR A 108 -4.87 7.78 -9.14
N VAL A 109 -3.77 7.83 -8.42
CA VAL A 109 -2.58 8.55 -8.82
C VAL A 109 -1.46 7.56 -9.10
N LEU A 110 -0.83 7.73 -10.24
CA LEU A 110 0.34 6.97 -10.63
C LEU A 110 1.46 7.96 -10.86
N LEU A 111 2.34 8.10 -9.88
CA LEU A 111 3.51 8.94 -10.03
C LEU A 111 4.63 8.04 -10.51
N PHE A 112 4.80 7.99 -11.81
CA PHE A 112 5.82 7.13 -12.39
C PHE A 112 7.19 7.58 -11.93
N PRO A 113 7.98 6.69 -11.35
CA PRO A 113 9.38 7.02 -11.12
C PRO A 113 10.03 7.24 -12.48
N ASP A 114 11.17 7.94 -12.48
CA ASP A 114 11.94 8.13 -13.69
C ASP A 114 12.16 6.76 -14.35
N PRO A 115 11.58 6.49 -15.53
CA PRO A 115 11.67 5.17 -16.14
C PRO A 115 13.06 4.85 -16.67
N TRP A 116 13.92 5.82 -16.71
CA TRP A 116 15.27 5.63 -17.23
C TRP A 116 16.28 5.64 -16.10
N PRO A 117 17.36 4.86 -16.22
CA PRO A 117 18.45 5.00 -15.29
C PRO A 117 18.92 6.43 -15.27
N LYS A 118 19.25 6.94 -14.08
CA LYS A 118 19.74 8.29 -13.98
C LYS A 118 20.94 8.48 -14.87
N ALA A 119 21.00 9.59 -15.56
CA ALA A 119 22.15 9.92 -16.37
C ALA A 119 23.38 10.04 -15.50
N LYS A 120 24.47 9.52 -16.00
CA LYS A 120 25.74 9.55 -15.26
C LYS A 120 26.40 10.90 -15.33
#